data_4f98259673dfc7f3921c24cce6d4db3d
#
_entry.id   4f98259673dfc7f3921c24cce6d4db3d
#
_cell.length_a   1.000
_cell.length_b   1.000
_cell.length_c   1.000
_cell.angle_alpha   90.00
_cell.angle_beta   90.00
_cell.angle_gamma   90.00
#
_symmetry.space_group_name_H-M   'P 1'
#
loop_
_entity.id
_entity.type
_entity.pdbx_description
1 polymer ?
#
loop_
_entity_poly.entity_id
_entity_poly.type
_entity_poly.pdbx_seq_one_letter_code
_entity_poly.pdbx_strand_id
1 'polypeptide(L)'
;MNARREAGAAAVGALVFLAAGLRLDTGSAELARLAVLGSALGAIAAIDLAQHRVPNRIVMPASLACAGLLAAEDVDPERVLGGLGLVALMLGLGLVWPASFGMGDVKLALLLVLGLPGLAAQALLLGLVLAAAFGALLVVRRGRAATHEALPLAPFLSCGAVLAVML
;
A
#
# COMPACT_ATOMS: atom_id res chain seq x y z
N MET A 1 3.61 21.23 -1.23
CA MET A 1 3.63 20.22 -2.33
C MET A 1 2.48 20.54 -3.27
N ASN A 2 2.69 20.52 -4.59
CA ASN A 2 1.68 20.98 -5.55
C ASN A 2 0.62 19.88 -5.78
N ALA A 3 -0.66 20.20 -5.64
CA ALA A 3 -1.79 19.32 -5.93
C ALA A 3 -1.69 18.60 -7.30
N ARG A 4 -1.04 19.24 -8.27
CA ARG A 4 -0.75 18.68 -9.60
C ARG A 4 0.16 17.44 -9.55
N ARG A 5 1.14 17.41 -8.63
CA ARG A 5 2.04 16.24 -8.47
C ARG A 5 1.32 15.08 -7.81
N GLU A 6 0.48 15.35 -6.82
CA GLU A 6 -0.36 14.33 -6.17
C GLU A 6 -1.34 13.73 -7.19
N ALA A 7 -2.01 14.57 -7.97
CA ALA A 7 -2.93 14.13 -9.01
C ALA A 7 -2.23 13.32 -10.12
N GLY A 8 -1.03 13.72 -10.54
CA GLY A 8 -0.24 12.97 -11.52
C GLY A 8 0.17 11.61 -11.00
N ALA A 9 0.64 11.51 -9.76
CA ALA A 9 1.01 10.24 -9.14
C ALA A 9 -0.21 9.31 -8.93
N ALA A 10 -1.36 9.87 -8.55
CA ALA A 10 -2.61 9.13 -8.44
C ALA A 10 -3.03 8.57 -9.82
N ALA A 11 -2.94 9.37 -10.87
CA ALA A 11 -3.28 8.94 -12.23
C ALA A 11 -2.36 7.80 -12.72
N VAL A 12 -1.06 7.92 -12.48
CA VAL A 12 -0.09 6.86 -12.83
C VAL A 12 -0.39 5.58 -12.05
N GLY A 13 -0.64 5.68 -10.74
CA GLY A 13 -1.03 4.53 -9.92
C GLY A 13 -2.30 3.84 -10.44
N ALA A 14 -3.34 4.62 -10.75
CA ALA A 14 -4.58 4.09 -11.34
C ALA A 14 -4.32 3.37 -12.66
N LEU A 15 -3.56 3.98 -13.57
CA LEU A 15 -3.26 3.39 -14.88
C LEU A 15 -2.50 2.07 -14.77
N VAL A 16 -1.52 1.99 -13.87
CA VAL A 16 -0.74 0.75 -13.65
C VAL A 16 -1.65 -0.38 -13.18
N PHE A 17 -2.49 -0.14 -12.18
CA PHE A 17 -3.38 -1.16 -11.65
C PHE A 17 -4.53 -1.51 -12.62
N LEU A 18 -5.05 -0.55 -13.37
CA LEU A 18 -6.02 -0.83 -14.43
C LEU A 18 -5.41 -1.69 -15.54
N ALA A 19 -4.19 -1.37 -15.98
CA ALA A 19 -3.50 -2.17 -16.99
C ALA A 19 -3.24 -3.60 -16.50
N ALA A 20 -2.90 -3.79 -15.23
CA ALA A 20 -2.76 -5.10 -14.61
C ALA A 20 -4.11 -5.85 -14.57
N GLY A 21 -5.17 -5.21 -14.12
CA GLY A 21 -6.52 -5.81 -14.06
C GLY A 21 -7.05 -6.20 -15.43
N LEU A 22 -6.85 -5.36 -16.46
CA LEU A 22 -7.25 -5.67 -17.83
C LEU A 22 -6.51 -6.89 -18.42
N ARG A 23 -5.27 -7.13 -17.99
CA ARG A 23 -4.51 -8.33 -18.41
C ARG A 23 -5.03 -9.60 -17.75
N LEU A 24 -5.60 -9.49 -16.56
CA LEU A 24 -6.11 -10.62 -15.78
C LEU A 24 -7.57 -10.95 -16.06
N ASP A 25 -8.20 -10.25 -17.01
CA ASP A 25 -9.62 -10.40 -17.38
C ASP A 25 -10.57 -10.29 -16.16
N THR A 26 -10.27 -9.30 -15.29
CA THR A 26 -10.99 -9.08 -14.05
C THR A 26 -12.38 -8.45 -14.29
N GLY A 27 -13.32 -8.70 -13.39
CA GLY A 27 -14.65 -8.10 -13.42
C GLY A 27 -14.65 -6.59 -13.24
N SER A 28 -15.73 -5.92 -13.62
CA SER A 28 -15.83 -4.45 -13.55
C SER A 28 -15.69 -3.88 -12.14
N ALA A 29 -16.19 -4.56 -11.12
CA ALA A 29 -16.06 -4.15 -9.72
C ALA A 29 -14.60 -4.25 -9.24
N GLU A 30 -13.92 -5.33 -9.58
CA GLU A 30 -12.50 -5.53 -9.28
C GLU A 30 -11.63 -4.50 -10.00
N LEU A 31 -11.89 -4.21 -11.29
CA LEU A 31 -11.19 -3.13 -12.00
C LEU A 31 -11.38 -1.77 -11.32
N ALA A 32 -12.60 -1.44 -10.88
CA ALA A 32 -12.87 -0.21 -10.15
C ALA A 32 -12.10 -0.18 -8.82
N ARG A 33 -12.06 -1.29 -8.09
CA ARG A 33 -11.33 -1.44 -6.83
C ARG A 33 -9.81 -1.27 -7.04
N LEU A 34 -9.24 -1.89 -8.08
CA LEU A 34 -7.83 -1.72 -8.45
C LEU A 34 -7.50 -0.28 -8.85
N ALA A 35 -8.40 0.41 -9.57
CA ALA A 35 -8.22 1.82 -9.92
C ALA A 35 -8.23 2.72 -8.67
N VAL A 36 -9.14 2.49 -7.73
CA VAL A 36 -9.19 3.22 -6.44
C VAL A 36 -7.91 2.98 -5.65
N LEU A 37 -7.51 1.71 -5.51
CA LEU A 37 -6.28 1.33 -4.80
C LEU A 37 -5.05 2.00 -5.43
N GLY A 38 -4.87 1.86 -6.74
CA GLY A 38 -3.73 2.41 -7.46
C GLY A 38 -3.65 3.93 -7.35
N SER A 39 -4.81 4.62 -7.49
CA SER A 39 -4.89 6.08 -7.31
C SER A 39 -4.46 6.49 -5.90
N ALA A 40 -4.97 5.80 -4.88
CA ALA A 40 -4.65 6.09 -3.49
C ALA A 40 -3.17 5.83 -3.19
N LEU A 41 -2.63 4.67 -3.60
CA LEU A 41 -1.23 4.32 -3.38
C LEU A 41 -0.28 5.29 -4.08
N GLY A 42 -0.58 5.68 -5.34
CA GLY A 42 0.21 6.66 -6.07
C GLY A 42 0.25 8.02 -5.39
N ALA A 43 -0.91 8.53 -4.95
CA ALA A 43 -0.99 9.79 -4.22
C ALA A 43 -0.29 9.73 -2.87
N ILE A 44 -0.49 8.65 -2.10
CA ILE A 44 0.14 8.45 -0.79
C ILE A 44 1.66 8.36 -0.94
N ALA A 45 2.16 7.59 -1.93
CA ALA A 45 3.59 7.48 -2.19
C ALA A 45 4.24 8.83 -2.51
N ALA A 46 3.58 9.68 -3.32
CA ALA A 46 4.06 11.02 -3.62
C ALA A 46 4.12 11.92 -2.38
N ILE A 47 3.13 11.81 -1.48
CA ILE A 47 3.07 12.57 -0.24
C ILE A 47 4.12 12.07 0.75
N ASP A 48 4.26 10.75 0.88
CA ASP A 48 5.21 10.12 1.80
C ASP A 48 6.65 10.44 1.42
N LEU A 49 6.99 10.41 0.13
CA LEU A 49 8.30 10.86 -0.37
C LEU A 49 8.63 12.32 -0.02
N ALA A 50 7.62 13.19 0.09
CA ALA A 50 7.84 14.61 0.35
C ALA A 50 7.70 15.00 1.83
N GLN A 51 6.88 14.28 2.60
CA GLN A 51 6.48 14.70 3.95
C GLN A 51 6.64 13.59 5.00
N HIS A 52 7.00 12.36 4.60
CA HIS A 52 7.08 11.18 5.48
C HIS A 52 5.80 11.00 6.30
N ARG A 53 4.64 11.10 5.62
CA ARG A 53 3.32 11.05 6.25
C ARG A 53 2.31 10.37 5.35
N VAL A 54 1.51 9.48 5.95
CA VAL A 54 0.36 8.84 5.31
C VAL A 54 -0.91 9.64 5.63
N PRO A 55 -1.51 10.36 4.66
CA PRO A 55 -2.64 11.25 4.93
C PRO A 55 -3.96 10.49 5.08
N ASN A 56 -4.61 10.63 6.24
CA ASN A 56 -5.90 10.00 6.51
C ASN A 56 -7.00 10.41 5.51
N ARG A 57 -6.90 11.62 4.96
CA ARG A 57 -7.83 12.16 3.94
C ARG A 57 -7.85 11.35 2.64
N ILE A 58 -6.83 10.53 2.39
CA ILE A 58 -6.75 9.66 1.21
C ILE A 58 -6.98 8.21 1.61
N VAL A 59 -6.29 7.74 2.66
CA VAL A 59 -6.37 6.33 3.08
C VAL A 59 -7.79 5.95 3.49
N MET A 60 -8.46 6.77 4.32
CA MET A 60 -9.77 6.40 4.85
C MET A 60 -10.85 6.29 3.77
N PRO A 61 -11.05 7.31 2.90
CA PRO A 61 -12.06 7.19 1.84
C PRO A 61 -11.70 6.11 0.82
N ALA A 62 -10.42 5.90 0.50
CA ALA A 62 -9.99 4.83 -0.38
C ALA A 62 -10.28 3.44 0.23
N SER A 63 -10.01 3.25 1.52
CA SER A 63 -10.33 2.00 2.22
C SER A 63 -11.84 1.73 2.25
N LEU A 64 -12.67 2.75 2.49
CA LEU A 64 -14.12 2.62 2.46
C LEU A 64 -14.64 2.29 1.05
N ALA A 65 -14.09 2.94 0.02
CA ALA A 65 -14.45 2.65 -1.36
C ALA A 65 -14.04 1.22 -1.76
N CYS A 66 -12.81 0.78 -1.43
CA CYS A 66 -12.39 -0.60 -1.66
C CYS A 66 -13.25 -1.61 -0.92
N ALA A 67 -13.63 -1.34 0.34
CA ALA A 67 -14.52 -2.21 1.12
C ALA A 67 -15.92 -2.31 0.48
N GLY A 68 -16.48 -1.19 0.02
CA GLY A 68 -17.78 -1.17 -0.66
C GLY A 68 -17.77 -1.95 -1.98
N LEU A 69 -16.71 -1.80 -2.78
CA LEU A 69 -16.55 -2.55 -4.02
C LEU A 69 -16.33 -4.04 -3.75
N LEU A 70 -15.50 -4.37 -2.76
CA LEU A 70 -15.23 -5.74 -2.33
C LEU A 70 -16.53 -6.46 -1.87
N ALA A 71 -17.43 -5.75 -1.19
CA ALA A 71 -18.71 -6.31 -0.77
C ALA A 71 -19.66 -6.62 -1.93
N ALA A 72 -19.41 -6.06 -3.13
CA ALA A 72 -20.15 -6.35 -4.35
C ALA A 72 -19.52 -7.49 -5.18
N GLU A 73 -18.37 -8.03 -4.74
CA GLU A 73 -17.65 -9.13 -5.38
C GLU A 73 -17.87 -10.43 -4.61
N ASP A 74 -17.88 -11.55 -5.31
CA ASP A 74 -17.91 -12.89 -4.71
C ASP A 74 -16.48 -13.33 -4.34
N VAL A 75 -15.92 -12.69 -3.32
CA VAL A 75 -14.58 -12.96 -2.82
C VAL A 75 -14.64 -13.92 -1.65
N ASP A 76 -13.78 -14.93 -1.67
CA ASP A 76 -13.62 -15.88 -0.56
C ASP A 76 -13.37 -15.14 0.78
N PRO A 77 -14.26 -15.28 1.77
CA PRO A 77 -14.12 -14.60 3.05
C PRO A 77 -12.82 -14.94 3.80
N GLU A 78 -12.26 -16.13 3.60
CA GLU A 78 -11.02 -16.54 4.26
C GLU A 78 -9.82 -15.67 3.83
N ARG A 79 -9.81 -15.24 2.56
CA ARG A 79 -8.76 -14.33 2.04
C ARG A 79 -8.80 -12.96 2.71
N VAL A 80 -10.01 -12.45 2.91
CA VAL A 80 -10.22 -11.16 3.60
C VAL A 80 -9.90 -11.29 5.09
N LEU A 81 -10.39 -12.33 5.75
CA LEU A 81 -10.15 -12.60 7.16
C LEU A 81 -8.67 -12.82 7.47
N GLY A 82 -7.94 -13.55 6.61
CA GLY A 82 -6.50 -13.74 6.74
C GLY A 82 -5.74 -12.41 6.67
N GLY A 83 -6.13 -11.54 5.72
CA GLY A 83 -5.58 -10.20 5.61
C GLY A 83 -5.89 -9.31 6.82
N LEU A 84 -7.14 -9.32 7.30
CA LEU A 84 -7.55 -8.58 8.51
C LEU A 84 -6.83 -9.08 9.76
N GLY A 85 -6.57 -10.39 9.85
CA GLY A 85 -5.73 -10.97 10.91
C GLY A 85 -4.32 -10.39 10.91
N LEU A 86 -3.71 -10.22 9.73
CA LEU A 86 -2.41 -9.56 9.58
C LEU A 86 -2.46 -8.09 10.03
N VAL A 87 -3.50 -7.35 9.65
CA VAL A 87 -3.70 -5.95 10.10
C VAL A 87 -3.87 -5.89 11.61
N ALA A 88 -4.66 -6.80 12.20
CA ALA A 88 -4.86 -6.88 13.65
C ALA A 88 -3.54 -7.19 14.39
N LEU A 89 -2.71 -8.08 13.83
CA LEU A 89 -1.37 -8.36 14.35
C LEU A 89 -0.48 -7.11 14.31
N MET A 90 -0.43 -6.41 13.17
CA MET A 90 0.34 -5.17 13.03
C MET A 90 -0.16 -4.09 14.00
N LEU A 91 -1.47 -3.97 14.18
CA LEU A 91 -2.07 -3.05 15.15
C LEU A 91 -1.67 -3.42 16.58
N GLY A 92 -1.76 -4.70 16.94
CA GLY A 92 -1.32 -5.21 18.26
C GLY A 92 0.15 -4.91 18.53
N LEU A 93 1.03 -5.18 17.56
CA LEU A 93 2.45 -4.83 17.67
C LEU A 93 2.66 -3.32 17.81
N GLY A 94 1.93 -2.50 17.08
CA GLY A 94 1.99 -1.04 17.17
C GLY A 94 1.52 -0.49 18.52
N LEU A 95 0.56 -1.16 19.18
CA LEU A 95 0.11 -0.80 20.53
C LEU A 95 1.14 -1.19 21.60
N VAL A 96 1.85 -2.32 21.42
CA VAL A 96 2.87 -2.79 22.37
C VAL A 96 4.18 -2.01 22.20
N TRP A 97 4.56 -1.68 20.95
CA TRP A 97 5.80 -0.97 20.61
C TRP A 97 5.53 0.28 19.74
N PRO A 98 4.90 1.32 20.29
CA PRO A 98 4.49 2.49 19.51
C PRO A 98 5.66 3.29 18.92
N ALA A 99 6.85 3.15 19.46
CA ALA A 99 8.06 3.79 18.93
C ALA A 99 8.62 3.14 17.67
N SER A 100 8.27 1.87 17.41
CA SER A 100 8.81 1.08 16.30
C SER A 100 7.82 0.88 15.15
N PHE A 101 6.52 1.04 15.41
CA PHE A 101 5.47 0.81 14.42
C PHE A 101 4.67 2.08 14.15
N GLY A 102 4.69 2.53 12.89
CA GLY A 102 3.89 3.68 12.45
C GLY A 102 2.41 3.31 12.27
N MET A 103 1.52 4.05 12.90
CA MET A 103 0.06 3.89 12.69
C MET A 103 -0.32 4.11 11.21
N GLY A 104 0.51 4.84 10.44
CA GLY A 104 0.36 5.00 9.00
C GLY A 104 0.46 3.67 8.25
N ASP A 105 1.40 2.81 8.65
CA ASP A 105 1.68 1.53 8.00
C ASP A 105 0.53 0.53 8.23
N VAL A 106 -0.08 0.54 9.41
CA VAL A 106 -1.28 -0.26 9.73
C VAL A 106 -2.45 0.13 8.82
N LYS A 107 -2.64 1.43 8.58
CA LYS A 107 -3.69 1.93 7.67
C LYS A 107 -3.41 1.58 6.22
N LEU A 108 -2.15 1.63 5.79
CA LEU A 108 -1.75 1.17 4.45
C LEU A 108 -1.96 -0.32 4.29
N ALA A 109 -1.62 -1.12 5.31
CA ALA A 109 -1.89 -2.55 5.30
C ALA A 109 -3.39 -2.85 5.19
N LEU A 110 -4.23 -2.11 5.92
CA LEU A 110 -5.70 -2.23 5.78
C LEU A 110 -6.16 -1.88 4.36
N LEU A 111 -5.67 -0.80 3.78
CA LEU A 111 -5.98 -0.43 2.39
C LEU A 111 -5.56 -1.52 1.41
N LEU A 112 -4.38 -2.14 1.60
CA LEU A 112 -3.91 -3.24 0.77
C LEU A 112 -4.79 -4.49 0.91
N VAL A 113 -5.22 -4.84 2.13
CA VAL A 113 -6.13 -5.98 2.36
C VAL A 113 -7.46 -5.79 1.65
N LEU A 114 -8.04 -4.59 1.74
CA LEU A 114 -9.32 -4.27 1.11
C LEU A 114 -9.17 -4.10 -0.42
N GLY A 115 -8.01 -3.65 -0.88
CA GLY A 115 -7.71 -3.45 -2.29
C GLY A 115 -7.20 -4.70 -3.02
N LEU A 116 -6.55 -5.62 -2.32
CA LEU A 116 -5.96 -6.85 -2.87
C LEU A 116 -6.23 -8.05 -1.94
N PRO A 117 -7.48 -8.50 -1.81
CA PRO A 117 -7.82 -9.63 -0.94
C PRO A 117 -7.07 -10.88 -1.41
N GLY A 118 -6.35 -11.52 -0.49
CA GLY A 118 -5.50 -12.68 -0.77
C GLY A 118 -4.05 -12.35 -1.19
N LEU A 119 -3.79 -11.18 -1.77
CA LEU A 119 -2.45 -10.75 -2.18
C LEU A 119 -1.80 -9.73 -1.24
N ALA A 120 -2.54 -9.22 -0.24
CA ALA A 120 -2.06 -8.17 0.65
C ALA A 120 -0.80 -8.56 1.42
N ALA A 121 -0.72 -9.80 1.93
CA ALA A 121 0.47 -10.31 2.63
C ALA A 121 1.69 -10.36 1.71
N GLN A 122 1.51 -10.81 0.46
CA GLN A 122 2.56 -10.84 -0.55
C GLN A 122 2.99 -9.43 -0.93
N ALA A 123 2.05 -8.50 -1.13
CA ALA A 123 2.32 -7.10 -1.43
C ALA A 123 3.13 -6.43 -0.30
N LEU A 124 2.73 -6.65 0.96
CA LEU A 124 3.45 -6.14 2.14
C LEU A 124 4.85 -6.73 2.23
N LEU A 125 4.99 -8.05 2.07
CA LEU A 125 6.29 -8.71 2.12
C LEU A 125 7.23 -8.19 1.04
N LEU A 126 6.78 -8.10 -0.22
CA LEU A 126 7.57 -7.58 -1.33
C LEU A 126 7.96 -6.11 -1.09
N GLY A 127 7.04 -5.29 -0.61
CA GLY A 127 7.30 -3.89 -0.27
C GLY A 127 8.34 -3.75 0.84
N LEU A 128 8.24 -4.55 1.90
CA LEU A 128 9.22 -4.55 2.99
C LEU A 128 10.60 -5.04 2.54
N VAL A 129 10.67 -6.08 1.69
CA VAL A 129 11.94 -6.55 1.11
C VAL A 129 12.58 -5.46 0.28
N LEU A 130 11.81 -4.75 -0.56
CA LEU A 130 12.32 -3.62 -1.35
C LEU A 130 12.82 -2.48 -0.44
N ALA A 131 12.08 -2.13 0.60
CA ALA A 131 12.47 -1.10 1.56
C ALA A 131 13.76 -1.50 2.30
N ALA A 132 13.86 -2.76 2.75
CA ALA A 132 15.04 -3.28 3.42
C ALA A 132 16.27 -3.30 2.50
N ALA A 133 16.11 -3.74 1.25
CA ALA A 133 17.19 -3.74 0.25
C ALA A 133 17.67 -2.31 -0.04
N PHE A 134 16.76 -1.36 -0.19
CA PHE A 134 17.11 0.04 -0.38
C PHE A 134 17.79 0.64 0.84
N GLY A 135 17.30 0.36 2.05
CA GLY A 135 17.93 0.77 3.30
C GLY A 135 19.34 0.22 3.46
N ALA A 136 19.54 -1.07 3.17
CA ALA A 136 20.86 -1.70 3.19
C ALA A 136 21.81 -1.05 2.17
N LEU A 137 21.33 -0.75 0.96
CA LEU A 137 22.12 -0.03 -0.05
C LEU A 137 22.54 1.36 0.42
N LEU A 138 21.67 2.10 1.10
CA LEU A 138 21.98 3.41 1.67
C LEU A 138 23.05 3.29 2.75
N VAL A 139 22.96 2.30 3.64
CA VAL A 139 23.96 2.06 4.68
C VAL A 139 25.32 1.71 4.06
N VAL A 140 25.37 0.89 3.02
CA VAL A 140 26.60 0.55 2.31
C VAL A 140 27.23 1.79 1.64
N ARG A 141 26.40 2.68 1.06
CA ARG A 141 26.88 3.87 0.34
C ARG A 141 27.24 5.05 1.24
N ARG A 142 26.49 5.27 2.34
CA ARG A 142 26.60 6.45 3.19
C ARG A 142 27.11 6.13 4.61
N GLY A 143 27.33 4.85 4.90
CA GLY A 143 27.75 4.40 6.22
C GLY A 143 26.63 4.42 7.25
N ARG A 144 27.00 4.21 8.52
CA ARG A 144 26.03 4.11 9.64
C ARG A 144 25.21 5.37 9.90
N ALA A 145 25.60 6.52 9.39
CA ALA A 145 24.78 7.74 9.50
C ALA A 145 23.41 7.59 8.83
N ALA A 146 23.30 6.77 7.77
CA ALA A 146 22.06 6.51 7.09
C ALA A 146 21.02 5.70 7.89
N THR A 147 21.42 5.03 8.97
CA THR A 147 20.48 4.24 9.81
C THR A 147 19.53 5.13 10.62
N HIS A 148 19.78 6.41 10.73
CA HIS A 148 18.92 7.38 11.41
C HIS A 148 18.01 8.16 10.45
N GLU A 149 18.14 7.94 9.12
CA GLU A 149 17.25 8.57 8.14
C GLU A 149 15.92 7.79 8.09
N ALA A 150 14.80 8.51 8.26
CA ALA A 150 13.47 7.92 8.10
C ALA A 150 13.25 7.60 6.61
N LEU A 151 12.99 6.33 6.29
CA LEU A 151 12.66 5.90 4.93
C LEU A 151 11.15 6.03 4.69
N PRO A 152 10.72 6.66 3.59
CA PRO A 152 9.31 6.65 3.19
C PRO A 152 8.91 5.23 2.80
N LEU A 153 7.99 4.61 3.53
CA LEU A 153 7.61 3.20 3.31
C LEU A 153 6.54 3.04 2.21
N ALA A 154 5.66 4.03 2.06
CA ALA A 154 4.55 3.94 1.11
C ALA A 154 4.96 3.71 -0.35
N PRO A 155 6.03 4.30 -0.91
CA PRO A 155 6.49 3.99 -2.25
C PRO A 155 6.88 2.52 -2.44
N PHE A 156 7.55 1.94 -1.45
CA PHE A 156 7.96 0.53 -1.51
C PHE A 156 6.78 -0.41 -1.41
N LEU A 157 5.79 -0.09 -0.55
CA LEU A 157 4.54 -0.85 -0.46
C LEU A 157 3.72 -0.75 -1.75
N SER A 158 3.71 0.42 -2.40
CA SER A 158 3.07 0.60 -3.71
C SER A 158 3.73 -0.27 -4.78
N CYS A 159 5.07 -0.31 -4.82
CA CYS A 159 5.81 -1.21 -5.72
C CYS A 159 5.55 -2.68 -5.39
N GLY A 160 5.52 -3.04 -4.11
CA GLY A 160 5.18 -4.39 -3.65
C GLY A 160 3.79 -4.83 -4.08
N ALA A 161 2.80 -3.93 -4.01
CA ALA A 161 1.44 -4.18 -4.47
C ALA A 161 1.37 -4.41 -5.99
N VAL A 162 2.09 -3.62 -6.79
CA VAL A 162 2.17 -3.81 -8.25
C VAL A 162 2.81 -5.16 -8.56
N LEU A 163 3.92 -5.50 -7.90
CA LEU A 163 4.59 -6.78 -8.11
C LEU A 163 3.70 -7.97 -7.73
N ALA A 164 2.96 -7.87 -6.61
CA ALA A 164 2.05 -8.93 -6.16
C ALA A 164 0.92 -9.22 -7.15
N VAL A 165 0.46 -8.19 -7.89
CA VAL A 165 -0.57 -8.36 -8.92
C VAL A 165 0.01 -8.91 -10.24
N MET A 166 1.32 -8.73 -10.48
CA MET A 166 1.98 -9.14 -11.73
C MET A 166 2.60 -10.54 -11.68
N LEU A 167 2.83 -11.09 -10.47
CA LEU A 167 3.40 -12.42 -10.24
C LEU A 167 2.33 -13.49 -10.13
#